data_9dff9619a3cac03a3751c7427c9ab45f
#
_entry.id   9dff9619a3cac03a3751c7427c9ab45f
#
_cell.length_a   1.000
_cell.length_b   1.000
_cell.length_c   1.000
_cell.angle_alpha   90.00
_cell.angle_beta   90.00
_cell.angle_gamma   90.00
#
_symmetry.space_group_name_H-M   'P 1'
#
loop_
_entity.id
_entity.type
_entity.pdbx_description
1 polymer ?
#
loop_
_entity_poly.entity_id
_entity_poly.type
_entity_poly.pdbx_seq_one_letter_code
_entity_poly.pdbx_strand_id
1 'polypeptide(L)' 'MVIDVNGPDGNAFQIIKFVKQLFKETDRMDEWDAVRAEMMSGGYENLLETVERVTFGIITFKRD' A
#
# COMPACT_ATOMS: atom_id res chain seq x y z
N MET A 1 -2.10 -2.38 10.90
CA MET A 1 -1.02 -3.25 10.39
C MET A 1 0.23 -2.43 10.17
N VAL A 2 1.35 -2.84 10.73
CA VAL A 2 2.63 -2.17 10.53
C VAL A 2 3.54 -3.06 9.70
N ILE A 3 4.10 -2.51 8.63
CA ILE A 3 5.02 -3.23 7.75
C ILE A 3 6.42 -2.65 7.91
N ASP A 4 7.39 -3.51 8.23
CA ASP A 4 8.79 -3.11 8.30
C ASP A 4 9.35 -3.07 6.86
N VAL A 5 9.73 -1.88 6.39
CA VAL A 5 10.22 -1.73 5.02
C VAL A 5 11.56 -2.44 4.79
N ASN A 6 12.28 -2.76 5.86
CA ASN A 6 13.54 -3.52 5.78
C ASN A 6 13.33 -5.02 5.90
N GLY A 7 12.09 -5.46 6.13
CA GLY A 7 11.75 -6.88 6.21
C GLY A 7 11.26 -7.42 4.89
N PRO A 8 10.91 -8.73 4.85
CA PRO A 8 10.43 -9.36 3.62
C PRO A 8 9.13 -8.74 3.08
N ASP A 9 8.29 -8.21 3.96
CA ASP A 9 7.03 -7.60 3.54
C ASP A 9 7.19 -6.17 3.02
N GLY A 10 8.39 -5.59 3.11
CA GLY A 10 8.70 -4.27 2.57
C GLY A 10 8.87 -4.23 1.05
N ASN A 11 8.79 -5.37 0.39
CA ASN A 11 8.86 -5.48 -1.06
C ASN A 11 7.64 -4.81 -1.70
N ALA A 12 7.86 -4.00 -2.75
CA ALA A 12 6.78 -3.26 -3.41
C ALA A 12 5.64 -4.17 -3.88
N PHE A 13 5.96 -5.34 -4.42
CA PHE A 13 4.94 -6.29 -4.89
C PHE A 13 4.09 -6.83 -3.74
N GLN A 14 4.72 -7.10 -2.60
CA GLN A 14 3.98 -7.55 -1.42
C GLN A 14 3.08 -6.44 -0.87
N ILE A 15 3.56 -5.22 -0.84
CA ILE A 15 2.77 -4.08 -0.39
C ILE A 15 1.53 -3.91 -1.27
N ILE A 16 1.71 -3.95 -2.58
CA ILE A 16 0.60 -3.83 -3.54
C ILE A 16 -0.42 -4.96 -3.33
N LYS A 17 0.07 -6.17 -3.09
CA LYS A 17 -0.80 -7.33 -2.84
C LYS A 17 -1.63 -7.15 -1.57
N PHE A 18 -1.02 -6.67 -0.50
CA PHE A 18 -1.74 -6.41 0.76
C PHE A 18 -2.83 -5.36 0.59
N VAL A 19 -2.51 -4.28 -0.12
CA VAL A 19 -3.50 -3.20 -0.37
C VAL A 19 -4.65 -3.72 -1.22
N LYS A 20 -4.35 -4.49 -2.24
CA LYS A 20 -5.38 -5.08 -3.10
C LYS A 20 -6.32 -5.97 -2.28
N GLN A 21 -5.76 -6.79 -1.41
CA GLN A 21 -6.56 -7.67 -0.55
C GLN A 21 -7.46 -6.86 0.39
N LEU A 22 -6.91 -5.80 0.97
CA LEU A 22 -7.69 -4.92 1.84
C LEU A 22 -8.86 -4.28 1.07
N PHE A 23 -8.61 -3.84 -0.16
CA PHE A 23 -9.67 -3.24 -1.00
C PHE A 23 -10.76 -4.25 -1.35
N LYS A 24 -10.40 -5.52 -1.58
CA LYS A 24 -11.38 -6.59 -1.77
C LYS A 24 -12.25 -6.78 -0.53
N GLU A 25 -11.61 -6.82 0.64
CA GLU A 25 -12.29 -7.08 1.90
C GLU A 25 -13.19 -5.94 2.34
N THR A 26 -12.90 -4.72 1.90
CA THR A 26 -13.67 -3.52 2.25
C THR A 26 -14.57 -3.04 1.11
N ASP A 27 -14.74 -3.85 0.07
CA ASP A 27 -15.59 -3.55 -1.08
C ASP A 27 -15.22 -2.25 -1.78
N ARG A 28 -13.91 -2.04 -1.98
CA ARG A 28 -13.36 -0.83 -2.62
C ARG A 28 -12.63 -1.13 -3.92
N MET A 29 -12.95 -2.25 -4.57
CA MET A 29 -12.24 -2.63 -5.81
C MET A 29 -12.51 -1.68 -6.97
N ASP A 30 -13.59 -0.91 -6.92
CA ASP A 30 -13.86 0.14 -7.90
C ASP A 30 -12.82 1.26 -7.88
N GLU A 31 -12.12 1.44 -6.75
CA GLU A 31 -11.05 2.44 -6.61
C GLU A 31 -9.66 1.88 -6.95
N TRP A 32 -9.56 0.56 -7.12
CA TRP A 32 -8.26 -0.11 -7.17
C TRP A 32 -7.36 0.36 -8.31
N ASP A 33 -7.90 0.50 -9.53
CA ASP A 33 -7.09 0.87 -10.69
C ASP A 33 -6.44 2.25 -10.51
N ALA A 34 -7.20 3.21 -9.98
CA ALA A 34 -6.68 4.55 -9.72
C ALA A 34 -5.63 4.55 -8.61
N VAL A 35 -5.88 3.81 -7.54
CA VAL A 35 -4.95 3.70 -6.41
C VAL A 35 -3.67 3.03 -6.84
N ARG A 36 -3.77 1.93 -7.60
CA ARG A 36 -2.59 1.22 -8.10
C ARG A 36 -1.75 2.13 -8.99
N ALA A 37 -2.37 2.88 -9.88
CA ALA A 37 -1.66 3.82 -10.74
C ALA A 37 -0.93 4.88 -9.93
N GLU A 38 -1.57 5.41 -8.89
CA GLU A 38 -0.96 6.41 -8.02
C GLU A 38 0.20 5.83 -7.23
N MET A 39 0.07 4.62 -6.70
CA MET A 39 1.16 3.94 -5.99
C MET A 39 2.40 3.77 -6.87
N MET A 40 2.20 3.57 -8.16
CA MET A 40 3.28 3.31 -9.11
C MET A 40 3.74 4.57 -9.86
N SER A 41 3.17 5.73 -9.56
CA SER A 41 3.46 6.99 -10.29
C SER A 41 4.75 7.66 -9.85
N GLY A 42 5.39 7.20 -8.80
CA GLY A 42 6.63 7.76 -8.28
C GLY A 42 7.52 6.66 -7.72
N GLY A 43 8.47 7.04 -6.89
CA GLY A 43 9.39 6.08 -6.27
C GLY A 43 8.78 5.33 -5.10
N TYR A 44 9.63 4.58 -4.41
CA TYR A 44 9.21 3.73 -3.29
C TYR A 44 8.54 4.55 -2.17
N GLU A 45 9.08 5.72 -1.84
CA GLU A 45 8.49 6.56 -0.79
C GLU A 45 7.09 7.03 -1.17
N ASN A 46 6.87 7.34 -2.45
CA ASN A 46 5.54 7.67 -2.95
C ASN A 46 4.56 6.50 -2.76
N LEU A 47 5.03 5.28 -2.99
CA LEU A 47 4.23 4.07 -2.75
C LEU A 47 3.79 4.01 -1.28
N LEU A 48 4.73 4.19 -0.35
CA LEU A 48 4.43 4.10 1.08
C LEU A 48 3.44 5.19 1.51
N GLU A 49 3.65 6.41 1.07
CA GLU A 49 2.77 7.53 1.42
C GLU A 49 1.35 7.33 0.86
N THR A 50 1.26 6.86 -0.38
CA THR A 50 -0.03 6.59 -1.00
C THR A 50 -0.79 5.52 -0.21
N VAL A 51 -0.11 4.44 0.17
CA VAL A 51 -0.74 3.35 0.91
C VAL A 51 -1.26 3.84 2.26
N GLU A 52 -0.46 4.61 3.00
CA GLU A 52 -0.89 5.14 4.29
C GLU A 52 -2.12 6.04 4.14
N ARG A 53 -2.16 6.84 3.09
CA ARG A 53 -3.27 7.75 2.83
C ARG A 53 -4.55 7.01 2.43
N VAL A 54 -4.46 6.12 1.45
CA VAL A 54 -5.66 5.45 0.91
C VAL A 54 -6.23 4.40 1.85
N THR A 55 -5.44 3.92 2.81
CA THR A 55 -5.92 2.97 3.82
C THR A 55 -6.28 3.66 5.12
N PHE A 56 -6.23 4.99 5.17
CA PHE A 56 -6.58 5.78 6.36
C PHE A 56 -5.79 5.35 7.60
N GLY A 57 -4.52 4.98 7.42
CA GLY A 57 -3.65 4.58 8.51
C GLY A 57 -3.84 3.13 8.98
N ILE A 58 -4.70 2.34 8.32
CA ILE A 58 -4.82 0.92 8.64
C ILE A 58 -3.50 0.21 8.35
N ILE A 59 -2.85 0.56 7.24
CA ILE A 59 -1.50 0.09 6.93
C ILE A 59 -0.54 1.24 7.14
N THR A 60 0.46 1.04 7.99
CA THR A 60 1.53 2.01 8.22
C THR A 60 2.87 1.31 8.06
N PHE A 61 3.95 2.09 7.96
CA PHE A 61 5.28 1.55 7.68
C PHE A 61 6.29 1.97 8.72
N LYS A 62 7.13 1.02 9.12
CA LYS A 62 8.32 1.27 9.92
C LYS A 62 9.49 1.40 8.95
N ARG A 63 10.10 2.59 8.91
CA ARG A 63 11.09 2.96 7.89
C ARG A 63 12.56 2.82 8.33
N ASP A 64 12.82 2.57 9.57
CA ASP A 64 14.20 2.48 10.09
C ASP A 64 14.62 1.10 10.51
#